data_d83355bd5bb119f600a866c4d0be4df9
#
_entry.id   d83355bd5bb119f600a866c4d0be4df9
#
_cell.length_a   1.000
_cell.length_b   1.000
_cell.length_c   1.000
_cell.angle_alpha   90.00
_cell.angle_beta   90.00
_cell.angle_gamma   90.00
#
_symmetry.space_group_name_H-M   'P 1'
#
loop_
_entity.id
_entity.type
_entity.pdbx_description
1 polymer ?
#
loop_
_entity_poly.entity_id
_entity_poly.type
_entity_poly.pdbx_seq_one_letter_code
_entity_poly.pdbx_strand_id
1 'polypeptide(L)'
;EIKLYCNQVFVSDSIKEVVPRYLLPLRGVIDSPDIPLNVSRSALQTDRRVRSIGNFVAKKVSDRLRNLKKDNPSAYAEAWESLAPFVKIGAMEDDKFAEQVEQLVMFATSSSAATDENSDPIEGNERNYTTLEGYRGRLPNDEKIILYCTDEVSQSAALNLWISQEREVLYADTVIDSQFIPWLESRHDELKFQRVDAELDASLKEETPELSDGDGATKSESLRKLIKDALSNDKVTIQVQALKSGSEGPAALILLPEQMRRMNDIGALM
;
A
#
# COMPACT_ATOMS: atom_id res chain seq x y z
N GLU A 1 -17.98 20.58 -2.03
CA GLU A 1 -18.45 20.72 -3.42
C GLU A 1 -17.77 21.91 -4.08
N ILE A 2 -17.36 21.75 -5.34
CA ILE A 2 -16.84 22.83 -6.17
C ILE A 2 -18.00 23.40 -6.98
N LYS A 3 -18.12 24.74 -7.02
CA LYS A 3 -19.12 25.45 -7.83
C LYS A 3 -18.46 25.99 -9.08
N LEU A 4 -19.14 25.85 -10.22
CA LEU A 4 -18.66 26.29 -11.53
C LEU A 4 -19.31 27.58 -11.92
N TYR A 5 -18.52 28.55 -12.33
CA TYR A 5 -18.94 29.86 -12.85
C TYR A 5 -18.30 30.09 -14.20
N CYS A 6 -18.99 30.90 -15.03
CA CYS A 6 -18.48 31.42 -16.27
C CYS A 6 -18.68 32.93 -16.28
N ASN A 7 -17.57 33.72 -16.31
CA ASN A 7 -17.62 35.17 -16.19
C ASN A 7 -18.47 35.62 -14.98
N GLN A 8 -18.23 35.02 -13.81
CA GLN A 8 -18.95 35.29 -12.55
C GLN A 8 -20.44 34.88 -12.55
N VAL A 9 -20.93 34.21 -13.59
CA VAL A 9 -22.29 33.69 -13.68
C VAL A 9 -22.26 32.21 -13.25
N PHE A 10 -23.11 31.82 -12.28
CA PHE A 10 -23.23 30.45 -11.86
C PHE A 10 -23.72 29.54 -12.99
N VAL A 11 -22.99 28.44 -13.21
CA VAL A 11 -23.29 27.45 -14.25
C VAL A 11 -23.81 26.14 -13.64
N SER A 12 -23.09 25.60 -12.64
CA SER A 12 -23.43 24.30 -12.05
C SER A 12 -22.70 24.08 -10.73
N ASP A 13 -23.32 23.31 -9.83
CA ASP A 13 -22.69 22.71 -8.66
C ASP A 13 -22.36 21.20 -8.86
N SER A 14 -22.80 20.63 -9.96
CA SER A 14 -22.51 19.26 -10.37
C SER A 14 -21.40 19.25 -11.41
N ILE A 15 -20.14 19.19 -10.94
CA ILE A 15 -18.96 19.30 -11.80
C ILE A 15 -18.22 17.97 -12.02
N LYS A 16 -18.93 16.85 -11.84
CA LYS A 16 -18.36 15.51 -12.02
C LYS A 16 -17.73 15.30 -13.40
N GLU A 17 -18.17 16.09 -14.39
CA GLU A 17 -17.66 16.06 -15.75
C GLU A 17 -16.43 16.98 -15.95
N VAL A 18 -16.22 17.94 -15.04
CA VAL A 18 -15.15 18.96 -15.15
C VAL A 18 -13.94 18.58 -14.32
N VAL A 19 -14.17 17.98 -13.16
CA VAL A 19 -13.11 17.62 -12.22
C VAL A 19 -13.04 16.10 -12.10
N PRO A 20 -11.84 15.50 -12.20
CA PRO A 20 -11.65 14.08 -11.99
C PRO A 20 -12.27 13.57 -10.69
N ARG A 21 -12.77 12.32 -10.68
CA ARG A 21 -13.48 11.75 -9.54
C ARG A 21 -12.65 11.71 -8.26
N TYR A 22 -11.37 11.48 -8.38
CA TYR A 22 -10.44 11.46 -7.23
C TYR A 22 -10.23 12.86 -6.61
N LEU A 23 -10.69 13.92 -7.25
CA LEU A 23 -10.66 15.29 -6.72
C LEU A 23 -12.01 15.79 -6.18
N LEU A 24 -13.04 14.95 -6.16
CA LEU A 24 -14.37 15.30 -5.64
C LEU A 24 -14.41 15.79 -4.17
N PRO A 25 -13.48 15.39 -3.27
CA PRO A 25 -13.42 15.94 -1.91
C PRO A 25 -13.08 17.43 -1.85
N LEU A 26 -12.53 17.98 -2.92
CA LEU A 26 -12.21 19.41 -2.98
C LEU A 26 -13.46 20.28 -2.84
N ARG A 27 -13.29 21.41 -2.17
CA ARG A 27 -14.30 22.46 -2.03
C ARG A 27 -13.74 23.76 -2.60
N GLY A 28 -14.58 24.52 -3.27
CA GLY A 28 -14.14 25.80 -3.83
C GLY A 28 -15.01 26.28 -4.97
N VAL A 29 -14.44 27.19 -5.75
CA VAL A 29 -15.07 27.81 -6.91
C VAL A 29 -14.11 27.77 -8.09
N ILE A 30 -14.62 27.38 -9.26
CA ILE A 30 -13.92 27.52 -10.53
C ILE A 30 -14.69 28.56 -11.35
N ASP A 31 -14.04 29.64 -11.75
CA ASP A 31 -14.57 30.61 -12.70
C ASP A 31 -13.69 30.58 -13.95
N SER A 32 -14.30 30.26 -15.09
CA SER A 32 -13.59 30.20 -16.36
C SER A 32 -14.45 30.73 -17.50
N PRO A 33 -13.94 31.72 -18.26
CA PRO A 33 -14.66 32.28 -19.40
C PRO A 33 -14.82 31.28 -20.57
N ASP A 34 -14.03 30.21 -20.56
CA ASP A 34 -14.02 29.21 -21.63
C ASP A 34 -15.10 28.13 -21.49
N ILE A 35 -15.91 28.19 -20.42
CA ILE A 35 -16.99 27.25 -20.18
C ILE A 35 -18.24 27.72 -20.92
N PRO A 36 -18.76 26.90 -21.85
CA PRO A 36 -19.96 27.30 -22.58
C PRO A 36 -21.20 27.28 -21.65
N LEU A 37 -21.95 28.40 -21.65
CA LEU A 37 -23.14 28.61 -20.79
C LEU A 37 -24.35 27.73 -21.15
N ASN A 38 -24.38 27.13 -22.35
CA ASN A 38 -25.53 26.37 -22.86
C ASN A 38 -25.18 24.88 -23.15
N VAL A 39 -24.61 24.20 -22.19
CA VAL A 39 -24.14 22.84 -22.44
C VAL A 39 -24.94 21.80 -21.68
N SER A 40 -25.50 20.83 -22.40
CA SER A 40 -26.00 19.60 -21.81
C SER A 40 -24.83 18.82 -21.16
N ARG A 41 -25.10 18.04 -20.11
CA ARG A 41 -24.08 17.25 -19.39
C ARG A 41 -23.21 16.41 -20.34
N SER A 42 -23.77 15.87 -21.42
CA SER A 42 -23.07 15.07 -22.40
C SER A 42 -22.05 15.86 -23.23
N ALA A 43 -22.27 17.17 -23.45
CA ALA A 43 -21.36 18.00 -24.20
C ALA A 43 -20.17 18.50 -23.35
N LEU A 44 -20.33 18.64 -22.02
CA LEU A 44 -19.24 18.98 -21.11
C LEU A 44 -18.17 17.86 -21.08
N GLN A 45 -18.57 16.59 -21.12
CA GLN A 45 -17.64 15.44 -21.07
C GLN A 45 -16.72 15.36 -22.30
N THR A 46 -17.16 15.86 -23.44
CA THR A 46 -16.41 15.77 -24.71
C THR A 46 -15.63 17.04 -25.04
N ASP A 47 -15.89 18.16 -24.34
CA ASP A 47 -15.21 19.43 -24.63
C ASP A 47 -13.75 19.38 -24.14
N ARG A 48 -12.82 19.64 -25.09
CA ARG A 48 -11.38 19.69 -24.81
C ARG A 48 -11.00 20.74 -23.76
N ARG A 49 -11.74 21.84 -23.68
CA ARG A 49 -11.54 22.94 -22.72
C ARG A 49 -11.86 22.49 -21.32
N VAL A 50 -12.95 21.73 -21.14
CA VAL A 50 -13.35 21.18 -19.85
C VAL A 50 -12.28 20.20 -19.33
N ARG A 51 -11.76 19.33 -20.19
CA ARG A 51 -10.63 18.44 -19.81
C ARG A 51 -9.38 19.23 -19.42
N SER A 52 -9.11 20.33 -20.10
CA SER A 52 -7.97 21.20 -19.77
C SER A 52 -8.11 21.80 -18.36
N ILE A 53 -9.32 22.18 -17.95
CA ILE A 53 -9.60 22.66 -16.59
C ILE A 53 -9.35 21.54 -15.57
N GLY A 54 -9.85 20.33 -15.80
CA GLY A 54 -9.60 19.18 -14.94
C GLY A 54 -8.11 18.89 -14.74
N ASN A 55 -7.36 18.85 -15.83
CA ASN A 55 -5.90 18.67 -15.80
C ASN A 55 -5.18 19.80 -15.04
N PHE A 56 -5.64 21.06 -15.22
CA PHE A 56 -5.08 22.19 -14.49
C PHE A 56 -5.33 22.06 -12.98
N VAL A 57 -6.54 21.69 -12.58
CA VAL A 57 -6.88 21.48 -11.16
C VAL A 57 -6.04 20.34 -10.58
N ALA A 58 -5.95 19.19 -11.28
CA ALA A 58 -5.14 18.06 -10.86
C ALA A 58 -3.67 18.46 -10.64
N LYS A 59 -3.09 19.22 -11.58
CA LYS A 59 -1.73 19.75 -11.45
C LYS A 59 -1.59 20.68 -10.24
N LYS A 60 -2.54 21.58 -10.00
CA LYS A 60 -2.49 22.48 -8.83
C LYS A 60 -2.60 21.73 -7.51
N VAL A 61 -3.38 20.65 -7.47
CA VAL A 61 -3.47 19.79 -6.30
C VAL A 61 -2.14 19.08 -6.05
N SER A 62 -1.54 18.45 -7.06
CA SER A 62 -0.24 17.80 -6.91
C SER A 62 0.88 18.75 -6.51
N ASP A 63 0.90 19.97 -7.08
CA ASP A 63 1.84 21.03 -6.68
C ASP A 63 1.64 21.43 -5.21
N ARG A 64 0.38 21.55 -4.75
CA ARG A 64 0.08 21.87 -3.35
C ARG A 64 0.49 20.76 -2.39
N LEU A 65 0.23 19.49 -2.74
CA LEU A 65 0.65 18.35 -1.94
C LEU A 65 2.17 18.29 -1.82
N ARG A 66 2.89 18.49 -2.93
CA ARG A 66 4.35 18.53 -2.94
C ARG A 66 4.90 19.64 -2.05
N ASN A 67 4.34 20.86 -2.16
CA ASN A 67 4.76 21.96 -1.32
C ASN A 67 4.44 21.72 0.15
N LEU A 68 3.27 21.17 0.48
CA LEU A 68 2.92 20.82 1.86
C LEU A 68 3.91 19.80 2.44
N LYS A 69 4.23 18.72 1.68
CA LYS A 69 5.22 17.73 2.13
C LYS A 69 6.59 18.35 2.34
N LYS A 70 7.01 19.28 1.47
CA LYS A 70 8.31 19.94 1.57
C LYS A 70 8.38 20.96 2.72
N ASP A 71 7.35 21.80 2.86
CA ASP A 71 7.36 22.95 3.76
C ASP A 71 6.93 22.57 5.18
N ASN A 72 6.06 21.54 5.31
CA ASN A 72 5.57 21.03 6.58
C ASN A 72 5.28 19.52 6.50
N PRO A 73 6.33 18.67 6.59
CA PRO A 73 6.20 17.22 6.50
C PRO A 73 5.24 16.62 7.54
N SER A 74 5.25 17.15 8.77
CA SER A 74 4.37 16.67 9.86
C SER A 74 2.89 16.88 9.50
N ALA A 75 2.52 18.11 9.06
CA ALA A 75 1.14 18.37 8.62
C ALA A 75 0.74 17.55 7.39
N TYR A 76 1.69 17.23 6.52
CA TYR A 76 1.44 16.34 5.40
C TYR A 76 1.14 14.91 5.88
N ALA A 77 1.92 14.38 6.81
CA ALA A 77 1.73 13.05 7.36
C ALA A 77 0.42 12.94 8.17
N GLU A 78 0.07 13.96 8.96
CA GLU A 78 -1.24 14.02 9.65
C GLU A 78 -2.43 13.99 8.66
N ALA A 79 -2.30 14.72 7.56
CA ALA A 79 -3.34 14.77 6.54
C ALA A 79 -3.38 13.51 5.67
N TRP A 80 -2.28 12.73 5.63
CA TRP A 80 -2.09 11.65 4.68
C TRP A 80 -3.15 10.56 4.80
N GLU A 81 -3.53 10.14 5.98
CA GLU A 81 -4.56 9.12 6.19
C GLU A 81 -5.87 9.46 5.45
N SER A 82 -6.27 10.73 5.51
CA SER A 82 -7.46 11.22 4.80
C SER A 82 -7.24 11.44 3.31
N LEU A 83 -6.01 11.74 2.87
CA LEU A 83 -5.67 12.03 1.49
C LEU A 83 -5.31 10.78 0.69
N ALA A 84 -4.72 9.78 1.32
CA ALA A 84 -4.18 8.60 0.68
C ALA A 84 -5.15 7.90 -0.29
N PRO A 85 -6.42 7.63 0.06
CA PRO A 85 -7.35 6.97 -0.85
C PRO A 85 -7.53 7.74 -2.16
N PHE A 86 -7.67 9.06 -2.08
CA PHE A 86 -7.89 9.91 -3.25
C PHE A 86 -6.64 10.05 -4.12
N VAL A 87 -5.47 10.17 -3.50
CA VAL A 87 -4.19 10.23 -4.22
C VAL A 87 -3.89 8.90 -4.91
N LYS A 88 -4.09 7.76 -4.22
CA LYS A 88 -3.89 6.43 -4.77
C LYS A 88 -4.87 6.14 -5.92
N ILE A 89 -6.16 6.43 -5.76
CA ILE A 89 -7.16 6.30 -6.84
C ILE A 89 -6.77 7.18 -8.02
N GLY A 90 -6.41 8.44 -7.77
CA GLY A 90 -6.02 9.37 -8.83
C GLY A 90 -4.79 8.90 -9.60
N ALA A 91 -3.81 8.34 -8.92
CA ALA A 91 -2.63 7.78 -9.57
C ALA A 91 -2.97 6.57 -10.45
N MET A 92 -3.92 5.72 -10.03
CA MET A 92 -4.37 4.58 -10.85
C MET A 92 -5.24 4.99 -12.04
N GLU A 93 -5.98 6.09 -11.96
CA GLU A 93 -6.90 6.56 -13.01
C GLU A 93 -6.27 7.52 -14.03
N ASP A 94 -5.19 8.22 -13.65
CA ASP A 94 -4.57 9.29 -14.45
C ASP A 94 -3.04 9.22 -14.40
N ASP A 95 -2.44 8.75 -15.49
CA ASP A 95 -0.97 8.60 -15.60
C ASP A 95 -0.22 9.91 -15.39
N LYS A 96 -0.76 11.05 -15.84
CA LYS A 96 -0.11 12.36 -15.65
C LYS A 96 -0.16 12.81 -14.20
N PHE A 97 -1.23 12.48 -13.51
CA PHE A 97 -1.33 12.70 -12.07
C PHE A 97 -0.40 11.76 -11.32
N ALA A 98 -0.34 10.48 -11.71
CA ALA A 98 0.58 9.50 -11.16
C ALA A 98 2.03 9.99 -11.17
N GLU A 99 2.54 10.44 -12.32
CA GLU A 99 3.90 10.98 -12.47
C GLU A 99 4.19 12.13 -11.49
N GLN A 100 3.17 12.86 -11.07
CA GLN A 100 3.32 14.01 -10.18
C GLN A 100 3.22 13.66 -8.70
N VAL A 101 2.47 12.58 -8.35
CA VAL A 101 2.15 12.28 -6.95
C VAL A 101 2.77 10.99 -6.44
N GLU A 102 3.30 10.12 -7.29
CA GLU A 102 3.84 8.82 -6.89
C GLU A 102 4.92 8.94 -5.80
N GLN A 103 5.84 9.91 -5.94
CA GLN A 103 6.87 10.19 -4.93
C GLN A 103 6.32 10.78 -3.62
N LEU A 104 5.05 11.22 -3.63
CA LEU A 104 4.37 11.77 -2.46
C LEU A 104 3.63 10.69 -1.67
N VAL A 105 3.37 9.54 -2.30
CA VAL A 105 2.68 8.43 -1.65
C VAL A 105 3.49 7.93 -0.46
N MET A 106 2.82 7.78 0.67
CA MET A 106 3.39 7.21 1.88
C MET A 106 2.63 5.95 2.29
N PHE A 107 3.32 5.08 2.98
CA PHE A 107 2.78 3.92 3.67
C PHE A 107 3.11 4.03 5.15
N ALA A 108 2.19 3.64 6.01
CA ALA A 108 2.52 3.40 7.39
C ALA A 108 3.55 2.26 7.47
N THR A 109 4.44 2.29 8.47
CA THR A 109 5.56 1.34 8.56
C THR A 109 5.83 0.94 9.99
N SER A 110 6.38 -0.26 10.17
CA SER A 110 6.85 -0.77 11.46
C SER A 110 8.17 -0.13 11.93
N SER A 111 8.88 0.58 11.04
CA SER A 111 10.18 1.18 11.37
C SER A 111 10.02 2.48 12.17
N SER A 112 10.75 2.57 13.27
CA SER A 112 10.88 3.83 14.02
C SER A 112 11.82 4.83 13.36
N ALA A 113 12.66 4.39 12.41
CA ALA A 113 13.59 5.23 11.66
C ALA A 113 12.96 5.87 10.40
N ALA A 114 11.67 5.71 10.22
CA ALA A 114 10.96 6.14 9.01
C ALA A 114 10.65 7.64 8.94
N THR A 115 11.05 8.41 9.93
CA THR A 115 11.05 9.85 9.83
C THR A 115 12.22 10.27 8.93
N ASP A 116 11.93 10.94 7.81
CA ASP A 116 12.97 11.68 7.06
C ASP A 116 13.81 12.47 8.07
N GLU A 117 15.12 12.59 7.86
CA GLU A 117 16.09 13.21 8.80
C GLU A 117 15.68 14.60 9.36
N ASN A 118 14.60 15.17 8.83
CA ASN A 118 14.04 16.48 9.21
C ASN A 118 12.62 16.42 9.81
N SER A 119 12.07 15.25 10.08
CA SER A 119 10.73 15.13 10.66
C SER A 119 10.84 14.75 12.13
N ASP A 120 10.44 15.66 13.01
CA ASP A 120 10.17 15.30 14.41
C ASP A 120 9.10 14.21 14.45
N PRO A 121 9.15 13.28 15.43
CA PRO A 121 8.07 12.33 15.65
C PRO A 121 6.76 13.10 15.75
N ILE A 122 5.76 12.70 14.96
CA ILE A 122 4.46 13.37 14.94
C ILE A 122 3.82 13.14 16.29
N GLU A 123 3.80 14.15 17.16
CA GLU A 123 3.10 14.08 18.44
C GLU A 123 1.63 13.75 18.19
N GLY A 124 1.19 12.59 18.67
CA GLY A 124 -0.21 12.14 18.55
C GLY A 124 -0.53 11.21 17.40
N ASN A 125 0.40 10.87 16.52
CA ASN A 125 0.20 9.83 15.51
C ASN A 125 0.91 8.54 15.96
N GLU A 126 0.16 7.47 16.17
CA GLU A 126 0.69 6.18 16.65
C GLU A 126 1.50 5.45 15.55
N ARG A 127 1.44 5.88 14.29
CA ARG A 127 2.09 5.24 13.15
C ARG A 127 3.12 6.13 12.48
N ASN A 128 4.29 5.56 12.20
CA ASN A 128 5.30 6.18 11.36
C ASN A 128 4.93 5.98 9.89
N TYR A 129 5.35 6.92 9.04
CA TYR A 129 5.12 6.86 7.60
C TYR A 129 6.44 6.90 6.83
N THR A 130 6.49 6.20 5.70
CA THR A 130 7.63 6.21 4.79
C THR A 130 7.17 6.23 3.34
N THR A 131 8.00 6.75 2.44
CA THR A 131 7.83 6.60 1.00
C THR A 131 8.46 5.29 0.53
N LEU A 132 8.14 4.85 -0.69
CA LEU A 132 8.82 3.70 -1.30
C LEU A 132 10.32 3.92 -1.46
N GLU A 133 10.72 5.14 -1.81
CA GLU A 133 12.13 5.51 -1.90
C GLU A 133 12.83 5.41 -0.54
N GLY A 134 12.22 5.97 0.51
CA GLY A 134 12.73 5.88 1.87
C GLY A 134 12.85 4.44 2.36
N TYR A 135 11.82 3.60 2.12
CA TYR A 135 11.87 2.17 2.44
C TYR A 135 13.01 1.47 1.70
N ARG A 136 13.11 1.64 0.39
CA ARG A 136 14.18 1.04 -0.44
C ARG A 136 15.58 1.47 -0.02
N GLY A 137 15.73 2.71 0.41
CA GLY A 137 17.01 3.23 0.92
C GLY A 137 17.49 2.54 2.22
N ARG A 138 16.58 1.90 2.96
CA ARG A 138 16.88 1.15 4.19
C ARG A 138 16.96 -0.37 3.99
N LEU A 139 16.61 -0.87 2.79
CA LEU A 139 16.75 -2.29 2.50
C LEU A 139 18.22 -2.70 2.54
N PRO A 140 18.54 -3.89 3.08
CA PRO A 140 19.88 -4.47 2.96
C PRO A 140 20.32 -4.57 1.50
N ASN A 141 21.62 -4.44 1.26
CA ASN A 141 22.19 -4.60 -0.09
C ASN A 141 21.76 -5.95 -0.69
N ASP A 142 21.30 -5.92 -1.93
CA ASP A 142 20.79 -7.04 -2.73
C ASP A 142 19.33 -7.45 -2.48
N GLU A 143 18.62 -6.84 -1.55
CA GLU A 143 17.22 -7.15 -1.32
C GLU A 143 16.29 -6.23 -2.14
N LYS A 144 15.30 -6.87 -2.77
CA LYS A 144 14.33 -6.20 -3.65
C LYS A 144 12.88 -6.37 -3.19
N ILE A 145 12.66 -7.18 -2.15
CA ILE A 145 11.32 -7.52 -1.68
C ILE A 145 10.86 -6.48 -0.67
N ILE A 146 9.71 -5.88 -0.94
CA ILE A 146 9.03 -4.95 -0.05
C ILE A 146 7.98 -5.75 0.72
N LEU A 147 8.19 -5.88 2.02
CA LEU A 147 7.25 -6.59 2.90
C LEU A 147 6.07 -5.70 3.23
N TYR A 148 4.86 -6.29 3.18
CA TYR A 148 3.65 -5.57 3.60
C TYR A 148 2.70 -6.44 4.40
N CYS A 149 1.93 -5.80 5.28
CA CYS A 149 0.87 -6.36 6.11
C CYS A 149 -0.47 -5.70 5.76
N THR A 150 -1.53 -6.48 5.61
CA THR A 150 -2.88 -5.98 5.30
C THR A 150 -3.81 -6.02 6.50
N ASP A 151 -3.50 -6.84 7.51
CA ASP A 151 -4.28 -6.96 8.75
C ASP A 151 -3.36 -7.40 9.89
N GLU A 152 -3.07 -6.47 10.78
CA GLU A 152 -2.14 -6.69 11.90
C GLU A 152 -2.60 -7.78 12.86
N VAL A 153 -3.91 -8.01 12.97
CA VAL A 153 -4.46 -9.00 13.90
C VAL A 153 -4.31 -10.41 13.33
N SER A 154 -4.81 -10.66 12.14
CA SER A 154 -4.75 -11.98 11.51
C SER A 154 -3.34 -12.39 11.08
N GLN A 155 -2.46 -11.43 10.80
CA GLN A 155 -1.10 -11.63 10.35
C GLN A 155 -0.05 -11.42 11.47
N SER A 156 -0.50 -11.22 12.71
CA SER A 156 0.36 -10.87 13.85
C SER A 156 1.56 -11.79 14.03
N ALA A 157 1.37 -13.11 13.90
CA ALA A 157 2.44 -14.08 14.08
C ALA A 157 3.56 -13.93 13.02
N ALA A 158 3.19 -13.74 11.75
CA ALA A 158 4.13 -13.51 10.68
C ALA A 158 4.76 -12.12 10.76
N LEU A 159 3.97 -11.10 11.06
CA LEU A 159 4.43 -9.72 11.24
C LEU A 159 5.51 -9.64 12.33
N ASN A 160 5.23 -10.20 13.52
CA ASN A 160 6.17 -10.20 14.63
C ASN A 160 7.46 -10.97 14.30
N LEU A 161 7.35 -12.06 13.52
CA LEU A 161 8.53 -12.80 13.07
C LEU A 161 9.46 -11.92 12.22
N TRP A 162 8.92 -11.16 11.27
CA TRP A 162 9.71 -10.26 10.43
C TRP A 162 10.30 -9.10 11.24
N ILE A 163 9.53 -8.49 12.13
CA ILE A 163 9.98 -7.39 13.00
C ILE A 163 11.08 -7.87 13.95
N SER A 164 10.99 -9.09 14.50
CA SER A 164 12.04 -9.66 15.37
C SER A 164 13.38 -9.87 14.66
N GLN A 165 13.35 -9.93 13.33
CA GLN A 165 14.54 -9.98 12.47
C GLN A 165 14.95 -8.59 11.93
N GLU A 166 14.49 -7.53 12.60
CA GLU A 166 14.77 -6.13 12.23
C GLU A 166 14.36 -5.77 10.80
N ARG A 167 13.33 -6.50 10.27
CA ARG A 167 12.81 -6.24 8.93
C ARG A 167 11.68 -5.21 9.02
N GLU A 168 11.81 -4.19 8.21
CA GLU A 168 10.76 -3.19 8.04
C GLU A 168 9.58 -3.77 7.27
N VAL A 169 8.35 -3.50 7.74
CA VAL A 169 7.10 -3.93 7.10
C VAL A 169 6.23 -2.70 6.86
N LEU A 170 5.70 -2.57 5.65
CA LEU A 170 4.69 -1.57 5.31
C LEU A 170 3.29 -2.04 5.73
N TYR A 171 2.46 -1.14 6.20
CA TYR A 171 1.05 -1.40 6.43
C TYR A 171 0.23 -0.93 5.23
N ALA A 172 -0.46 -1.87 4.62
CA ALA A 172 -1.32 -1.69 3.45
C ALA A 172 -2.74 -2.19 3.79
N ASP A 173 -3.31 -1.58 4.82
CA ASP A 173 -4.52 -2.03 5.51
C ASP A 173 -5.81 -1.41 4.93
N THR A 174 -5.72 -0.68 3.84
CA THR A 174 -6.89 -0.12 3.16
C THR A 174 -7.30 -0.96 1.94
N VAL A 175 -8.60 -0.98 1.63
CA VAL A 175 -9.14 -1.65 0.43
C VAL A 175 -8.43 -1.18 -0.85
N ILE A 176 -8.05 0.09 -0.91
CA ILE A 176 -7.34 0.67 -2.06
C ILE A 176 -5.97 0.04 -2.25
N ASP A 177 -5.27 -0.32 -1.17
CA ASP A 177 -3.92 -0.89 -1.24
C ASP A 177 -3.89 -2.23 -1.97
N SER A 178 -4.96 -3.02 -1.88
CA SER A 178 -5.08 -4.29 -2.60
C SER A 178 -5.02 -4.13 -4.13
N GLN A 179 -5.39 -2.97 -4.65
CA GLN A 179 -5.32 -2.62 -6.07
C GLN A 179 -4.09 -1.78 -6.38
N PHE A 180 -3.69 -0.92 -5.45
CA PHE A 180 -2.58 0.00 -5.63
C PHE A 180 -1.22 -0.70 -5.67
N ILE A 181 -0.99 -1.73 -4.84
CA ILE A 181 0.25 -2.52 -4.84
C ILE A 181 0.48 -3.22 -6.19
N PRO A 182 -0.47 -4.00 -6.75
CA PRO A 182 -0.32 -4.58 -8.09
C PRO A 182 -0.13 -3.53 -9.18
N TRP A 183 -0.77 -2.38 -9.06
CA TRP A 183 -0.61 -1.28 -10.00
C TRP A 183 0.82 -0.71 -9.93
N LEU A 184 1.41 -0.51 -8.74
CA LEU A 184 2.81 -0.10 -8.58
C LEU A 184 3.77 -1.11 -9.21
N GLU A 185 3.58 -2.41 -8.97
CA GLU A 185 4.41 -3.45 -9.59
C GLU A 185 4.29 -3.47 -11.12
N SER A 186 3.11 -3.15 -11.67
CA SER A 186 2.92 -3.09 -13.12
C SER A 186 3.63 -1.90 -13.79
N ARG A 187 3.92 -0.85 -13.02
CA ARG A 187 4.63 0.33 -13.51
C ARG A 187 6.14 0.26 -13.31
N HIS A 188 6.59 -0.55 -12.36
CA HIS A 188 7.97 -0.61 -11.93
C HIS A 188 8.43 -2.06 -11.81
N ASP A 189 9.04 -2.58 -12.86
CA ASP A 189 9.51 -3.98 -12.94
C ASP A 189 10.49 -4.37 -11.82
N GLU A 190 11.15 -3.37 -11.21
CA GLU A 190 12.08 -3.56 -10.11
C GLU A 190 11.41 -3.69 -8.75
N LEU A 191 10.11 -3.36 -8.62
CA LEU A 191 9.37 -3.49 -7.37
C LEU A 191 8.75 -4.88 -7.26
N LYS A 192 8.93 -5.50 -6.09
CA LYS A 192 8.27 -6.75 -5.73
C LYS A 192 7.74 -6.64 -4.32
N PHE A 193 6.44 -6.74 -4.19
CA PHE A 193 5.78 -6.75 -2.90
C PHE A 193 5.47 -8.18 -2.47
N GLN A 194 5.75 -8.49 -1.21
CA GLN A 194 5.41 -9.77 -0.60
C GLN A 194 4.68 -9.54 0.71
N ARG A 195 3.51 -10.17 0.85
CA ARG A 195 2.78 -10.11 2.13
C ARG A 195 3.51 -10.93 3.18
N VAL A 196 3.54 -10.44 4.41
CA VAL A 196 4.30 -11.04 5.52
C VAL A 196 4.01 -12.52 5.75
N ASP A 197 2.83 -13.00 5.38
CA ASP A 197 2.36 -14.37 5.55
C ASP A 197 2.30 -15.17 4.24
N ALA A 198 2.93 -14.69 3.16
CA ALA A 198 2.94 -15.39 1.87
C ALA A 198 3.96 -16.53 1.83
N GLU A 199 5.21 -16.24 2.11
CA GLU A 199 6.31 -17.21 2.09
C GLU A 199 7.34 -16.84 3.15
N LEU A 200 8.02 -17.85 3.70
CA LEU A 200 9.17 -17.65 4.57
C LEU A 200 10.44 -17.58 3.72
N ASP A 201 11.09 -16.44 3.79
CA ASP A 201 12.40 -16.25 3.18
C ASP A 201 13.45 -17.21 3.78
N ALA A 202 14.45 -17.57 2.98
CA ALA A 202 15.59 -18.37 3.46
C ALA A 202 16.31 -17.71 4.63
N SER A 203 16.30 -16.37 4.71
CA SER A 203 16.90 -15.61 5.81
C SER A 203 16.29 -15.90 7.18
N LEU A 204 15.00 -16.28 7.23
CA LEU A 204 14.27 -16.61 8.45
C LEU A 204 14.50 -18.06 8.91
N LYS A 205 15.02 -18.91 8.02
CA LYS A 205 15.23 -20.33 8.26
C LYS A 205 16.59 -20.55 8.90
N GLU A 206 16.62 -21.43 9.90
CA GLU A 206 17.85 -21.89 10.50
C GLU A 206 18.29 -23.18 9.80
N GLU A 207 19.53 -23.24 9.36
CA GLU A 207 20.15 -24.47 8.89
C GLU A 207 20.58 -25.31 10.10
N THR A 208 19.64 -26.06 10.67
CA THR A 208 19.97 -27.02 11.72
C THR A 208 20.24 -28.40 11.11
N PRO A 209 21.34 -29.08 11.48
CA PRO A 209 21.54 -30.45 11.08
C PRO A 209 20.41 -31.32 11.67
N GLU A 210 19.70 -32.03 10.80
CA GLU A 210 18.63 -32.92 11.24
C GLU A 210 19.20 -34.06 12.08
N LEU A 211 18.83 -34.10 13.36
CA LEU A 211 19.16 -35.18 14.24
C LEU A 211 18.18 -36.36 14.00
N SER A 212 18.71 -37.53 13.61
CA SER A 212 17.90 -38.74 13.46
C SER A 212 17.52 -39.29 14.83
N ASP A 213 16.25 -39.64 15.03
CA ASP A 213 15.81 -40.45 16.15
C ASP A 213 16.27 -41.91 15.99
N GLY A 214 16.24 -42.66 17.08
CA GLY A 214 16.73 -44.04 17.11
C GLY A 214 16.06 -45.01 16.12
N ASP A 215 14.94 -44.62 15.50
CA ASP A 215 14.22 -45.37 14.44
C ASP A 215 14.61 -44.95 13.02
N GLY A 216 15.59 -44.08 12.86
CA GLY A 216 16.05 -43.60 11.54
C GLY A 216 15.21 -42.53 10.90
N ALA A 217 14.09 -42.10 11.47
CA ALA A 217 13.31 -40.95 11.06
C ALA A 217 13.84 -39.67 11.71
N THR A 218 13.83 -38.55 10.97
CA THR A 218 14.20 -37.28 11.57
C THR A 218 13.06 -36.75 12.46
N LYS A 219 13.40 -35.95 13.48
CA LYS A 219 12.38 -35.33 14.34
C LYS A 219 11.37 -34.54 13.52
N SER A 220 11.84 -33.87 12.44
CA SER A 220 11.00 -33.14 11.50
C SER A 220 9.99 -34.01 10.77
N GLU A 221 10.40 -35.23 10.36
CA GLU A 221 9.51 -36.18 9.70
C GLU A 221 8.45 -36.73 10.65
N SER A 222 8.84 -37.07 11.88
CA SER A 222 7.93 -37.55 12.93
C SER A 222 6.87 -36.51 13.28
N LEU A 223 7.27 -35.24 13.42
CA LEU A 223 6.36 -34.11 13.68
C LEU A 223 5.44 -33.84 12.49
N ARG A 224 5.98 -33.88 11.25
CA ARG A 224 5.18 -33.74 10.04
C ARG A 224 4.08 -34.79 9.94
N LYS A 225 4.41 -36.04 10.22
CA LYS A 225 3.46 -37.15 10.21
C LYS A 225 2.36 -36.94 11.24
N LEU A 226 2.73 -36.60 12.47
CA LEU A 226 1.80 -36.37 13.56
C LEU A 226 0.82 -35.25 13.25
N ILE A 227 1.30 -34.13 12.70
CA ILE A 227 0.44 -32.99 12.33
C ILE A 227 -0.46 -33.39 11.16
N LYS A 228 0.06 -34.13 10.16
CA LYS A 228 -0.73 -34.56 8.99
C LYS A 228 -1.87 -35.49 9.42
N ASP A 229 -1.59 -36.43 10.29
CA ASP A 229 -2.59 -37.37 10.82
C ASP A 229 -3.66 -36.62 11.63
N ALA A 230 -3.25 -35.63 12.43
CA ALA A 230 -4.18 -34.82 13.23
C ALA A 230 -5.08 -33.91 12.39
N LEU A 231 -4.54 -33.28 11.33
CA LEU A 231 -5.31 -32.38 10.47
C LEU A 231 -6.28 -33.11 9.54
N SER A 232 -5.97 -34.35 9.17
CA SER A 232 -6.79 -35.15 8.23
C SER A 232 -7.20 -34.40 6.95
N ASN A 233 -6.31 -33.55 6.44
CA ASN A 233 -6.56 -32.69 5.28
C ASN A 233 -5.43 -32.82 4.26
N ASP A 234 -5.69 -33.52 3.16
CA ASP A 234 -4.71 -33.78 2.09
C ASP A 234 -4.35 -32.53 1.26
N LYS A 235 -5.10 -31.44 1.38
CA LYS A 235 -4.86 -30.19 0.63
C LYS A 235 -3.80 -29.31 1.29
N VAL A 236 -3.38 -29.65 2.51
CA VAL A 236 -2.40 -28.86 3.27
C VAL A 236 -1.02 -29.49 3.11
N THR A 237 -0.05 -28.70 2.68
CA THR A 237 1.36 -29.10 2.69
C THR A 237 1.98 -28.69 4.01
N ILE A 238 2.51 -29.66 4.76
CA ILE A 238 3.14 -29.40 6.05
C ILE A 238 4.66 -29.35 5.87
N GLN A 239 5.25 -28.23 6.26
CA GLN A 239 6.70 -28.04 6.34
C GLN A 239 7.09 -27.88 7.81
N VAL A 240 8.10 -28.60 8.26
CA VAL A 240 8.68 -28.47 9.59
C VAL A 240 10.06 -27.87 9.40
N GLN A 241 10.30 -26.71 10.00
CA GLN A 241 11.54 -25.96 9.82
C GLN A 241 11.90 -25.19 11.09
N ALA A 242 13.17 -25.17 11.45
CA ALA A 242 13.65 -24.28 12.51
C ALA A 242 13.69 -22.84 12.01
N LEU A 243 13.27 -21.93 12.88
CA LEU A 243 13.29 -20.49 12.63
C LEU A 243 14.36 -19.83 13.50
N LYS A 244 15.02 -18.82 12.97
CA LYS A 244 16.05 -18.05 13.72
C LYS A 244 15.51 -17.33 14.96
N SER A 245 14.19 -17.11 15.04
CA SER A 245 13.53 -16.57 16.23
C SER A 245 13.55 -17.51 17.46
N GLY A 246 14.00 -18.75 17.29
CA GLY A 246 14.06 -19.74 18.39
C GLY A 246 12.72 -19.94 19.09
N SER A 247 12.75 -20.00 20.43
CA SER A 247 11.55 -20.22 21.25
C SER A 247 10.58 -19.04 21.33
N GLU A 248 10.98 -17.86 20.89
CA GLU A 248 10.13 -16.65 20.86
C GLU A 248 9.29 -16.57 19.57
N GLY A 249 9.59 -17.41 18.58
CA GLY A 249 8.84 -17.47 17.34
C GLY A 249 7.50 -18.19 17.48
N PRO A 250 6.61 -18.03 16.48
CA PRO A 250 5.33 -18.72 16.46
C PRO A 250 5.54 -20.23 16.30
N ALA A 251 4.78 -21.04 17.07
CA ALA A 251 4.84 -22.50 16.99
C ALA A 251 4.35 -23.05 15.65
N ALA A 252 3.48 -22.33 14.95
CA ALA A 252 2.96 -22.66 13.62
C ALA A 252 2.58 -21.40 12.87
N LEU A 253 2.76 -21.44 11.54
CA LEU A 253 2.35 -20.38 10.60
C LEU A 253 1.52 -21.01 9.49
N ILE A 254 0.47 -20.34 9.07
CA ILE A 254 -0.28 -20.69 7.88
C ILE A 254 0.18 -19.75 6.77
N LEU A 255 0.78 -20.34 5.74
CA LEU A 255 1.30 -19.60 4.59
C LEU A 255 0.47 -19.95 3.35
N LEU A 256 0.15 -18.96 2.55
CA LEU A 256 -0.45 -19.13 1.24
C LEU A 256 0.43 -18.43 0.20
N PRO A 257 0.68 -19.07 -0.98
CA PRO A 257 1.40 -18.40 -2.05
C PRO A 257 0.80 -17.02 -2.38
N GLU A 258 1.65 -16.03 -2.64
CA GLU A 258 1.23 -14.64 -2.86
C GLU A 258 0.12 -14.52 -3.91
N GLN A 259 0.20 -15.27 -5.01
CA GLN A 259 -0.83 -15.26 -6.06
C GLN A 259 -2.19 -15.75 -5.55
N MET A 260 -2.23 -16.79 -4.73
CA MET A 260 -3.48 -17.29 -4.16
C MET A 260 -4.09 -16.29 -3.17
N ARG A 261 -3.25 -15.59 -2.42
CA ARG A 261 -3.72 -14.56 -1.50
C ARG A 261 -4.34 -13.38 -2.23
N ARG A 262 -3.68 -12.88 -3.27
CA ARG A 262 -4.22 -11.78 -4.10
C ARG A 262 -5.55 -12.16 -4.74
N MET A 263 -5.71 -13.41 -5.19
CA MET A 263 -6.99 -13.89 -5.70
C MET A 263 -8.08 -13.92 -4.63
N ASN A 264 -7.75 -14.33 -3.40
CA ASN A 264 -8.69 -14.33 -2.28
C ASN A 264 -9.08 -12.90 -1.87
N ASP A 265 -8.13 -11.98 -1.83
CA ASP A 265 -8.37 -10.57 -1.48
C ASP A 265 -9.32 -9.91 -2.51
N ILE A 266 -9.13 -10.19 -3.80
CA ILE A 266 -10.05 -9.72 -4.86
C ILE A 266 -11.44 -10.38 -4.72
N GLY A 267 -11.49 -11.68 -4.42
CA GLY A 267 -12.75 -12.41 -4.22
C GLY A 267 -13.55 -11.94 -3.02
N ALA A 268 -12.90 -11.44 -1.98
CA ALA A 268 -13.55 -10.89 -0.79
C ALA A 268 -14.15 -9.48 -1.02
N LEU A 269 -13.74 -8.81 -2.11
CA LEU A 269 -14.24 -7.47 -2.50
C LEU A 269 -15.43 -7.53 -3.47
N MET A 270 -15.78 -8.70 -4.00
CA MET A 270 -16.91 -8.94 -4.90
C MET A 270 -18.12 -9.50 -4.16
#